data_bc5f7886838bafcc769466a144509596
#
_entry.id   bc5f7886838bafcc769466a144509596
#
_cell.length_a   1.000
_cell.length_b   1.000
_cell.length_c   1.000
_cell.angle_alpha   90.00
_cell.angle_beta   90.00
_cell.angle_gamma   90.00
#
_symmetry.space_group_name_H-M   'P 1'
#
loop_
_entity.id
_entity.type
_entity.pdbx_description
1 polymer ?
#
loop_
_entity_poly.entity_id
_entity_poly.type
_entity_poly.pdbx_seq_one_letter_code
_entity_poly.pdbx_strand_id
1 'polypeptide(L)'
;MEYTPLLEKQIIGRMKVENPWWTEGAISSDYLKMSPRLYLNIFYPLIKSTNPRRAVILMGPRRVGKTVMMHHSIQKLIEEGISPHNIIYISVETPIYNKILLEHLFLLACDTLNKNPLKENLYVFYDEIQYLKNWEVELKSLVDTYRNIKFVASGSAAAELKKRSDESGAGRFTDFSLPPLTFYEYIHLKEYSNLMIPISHDWANAPAKIYSCVDINKLNELFIDYINYGGYPEVVFSDKIKENPGQFIRHDIIDKVLLRDLPSLYGISDVQELNSLFTMIAYHSGAQFSYERLSKESGVQKTTLKKYINYLEAAFLIKVVRRTDDTAKSYQRESQFKIYLTNPSLRCALFEPINENNPEIGDMVETAVYTQWFPRQGNEIRYANWRQGKQQGEVDMVGLDISRQKPFWAVEIKWSDMYYNHPGDLKSLNYFMDRNSMQDALVTTTTLSGIKDLNGKKIHFMPVACYAYIVGENTINQTKTQYGL
;
A
#
# COMPACT_ATOMS: atom_id res chain seq x y z
N MET A 1 -29.25 -21.08 12.44
CA MET A 1 -29.85 -21.74 11.27
C MET A 1 -29.68 -23.23 11.48
N GLU A 2 -30.74 -24.01 11.46
CA GLU A 2 -30.58 -25.47 11.42
C GLU A 2 -29.98 -25.85 10.08
N TYR A 3 -28.88 -26.57 10.14
CA TYR A 3 -28.17 -27.09 8.96
C TYR A 3 -29.05 -28.18 8.33
N THR A 4 -29.62 -27.87 7.20
CA THR A 4 -30.35 -28.89 6.43
C THR A 4 -29.37 -29.56 5.44
N PRO A 5 -29.53 -30.86 5.12
CA PRO A 5 -28.71 -31.58 4.15
C PRO A 5 -28.68 -30.90 2.77
N LEU A 6 -29.73 -30.17 2.44
CA LEU A 6 -29.81 -29.38 1.21
C LEU A 6 -28.82 -28.21 1.23
N LEU A 7 -28.68 -27.53 2.35
CA LEU A 7 -27.72 -26.40 2.52
C LEU A 7 -26.27 -26.88 2.39
N GLU A 8 -25.91 -27.99 3.04
CA GLU A 8 -24.57 -28.59 2.92
C GLU A 8 -24.23 -28.95 1.47
N LYS A 9 -25.17 -29.56 0.75
CA LYS A 9 -24.98 -29.88 -0.67
C LYS A 9 -24.72 -28.64 -1.54
N GLN A 10 -25.42 -27.55 -1.23
CA GLN A 10 -25.22 -26.27 -1.93
C GLN A 10 -23.85 -25.65 -1.60
N ILE A 11 -23.41 -25.71 -0.33
CA ILE A 11 -22.10 -25.26 0.13
C ILE A 11 -20.99 -26.06 -0.58
N ILE A 12 -21.08 -27.38 -0.59
CA ILE A 12 -20.10 -28.25 -1.28
C ILE A 12 -20.06 -27.95 -2.77
N GLY A 13 -21.23 -27.77 -3.41
CA GLY A 13 -21.31 -27.36 -4.81
C GLY A 13 -20.56 -26.04 -5.08
N ARG A 14 -20.74 -25.05 -4.20
CA ARG A 14 -20.04 -23.76 -4.29
C ARG A 14 -18.54 -23.92 -4.08
N MET A 15 -18.10 -24.67 -3.08
CA MET A 15 -16.68 -24.94 -2.84
C MET A 15 -16.00 -25.58 -4.06
N LYS A 16 -16.65 -26.51 -4.73
CA LYS A 16 -16.09 -27.11 -5.97
C LYS A 16 -15.87 -26.09 -7.09
N VAL A 17 -16.78 -25.12 -7.24
CA VAL A 17 -16.63 -24.03 -8.21
C VAL A 17 -15.49 -23.09 -7.83
N GLU A 18 -15.30 -22.81 -6.55
CA GLU A 18 -14.24 -21.95 -6.04
C GLU A 18 -12.85 -22.60 -6.08
N ASN A 19 -12.79 -23.94 -6.17
CA ASN A 19 -11.57 -24.73 -6.18
C ASN A 19 -11.44 -25.58 -7.47
N PRO A 20 -11.32 -24.95 -8.66
CA PRO A 20 -11.28 -25.69 -9.93
C PRO A 20 -10.11 -26.68 -10.01
N TRP A 21 -9.01 -26.44 -9.29
CA TRP A 21 -7.86 -27.34 -9.25
C TRP A 21 -8.17 -28.71 -8.66
N TRP A 22 -9.27 -28.90 -7.93
CA TRP A 22 -9.66 -30.24 -7.44
C TRP A 22 -10.03 -31.19 -8.59
N THR A 23 -10.43 -30.64 -9.73
CA THR A 23 -10.80 -31.40 -10.92
C THR A 23 -9.88 -31.15 -12.11
N GLU A 24 -9.43 -29.90 -12.29
CA GLU A 24 -8.66 -29.46 -13.46
C GLU A 24 -7.15 -29.47 -13.21
N GLY A 25 -6.70 -29.55 -11.95
CA GLY A 25 -5.29 -29.53 -11.58
C GLY A 25 -4.62 -28.15 -11.67
N ALA A 26 -5.36 -27.09 -11.95
CA ALA A 26 -4.86 -25.72 -12.07
C ALA A 26 -5.91 -24.70 -11.62
N ILE A 27 -5.48 -23.48 -11.31
CA ILE A 27 -6.39 -22.35 -11.07
C ILE A 27 -7.10 -21.93 -12.34
N SER A 28 -8.18 -21.11 -12.22
CA SER A 28 -8.89 -20.58 -13.39
C SER A 28 -7.96 -19.88 -14.37
N SER A 29 -8.23 -20.10 -15.67
CA SER A 29 -7.49 -19.47 -16.79
C SER A 29 -7.46 -17.94 -16.71
N ASP A 30 -8.46 -17.33 -16.08
CA ASP A 30 -8.52 -15.87 -15.92
C ASP A 30 -7.42 -15.38 -15.00
N TYR A 31 -7.15 -16.09 -13.88
CA TYR A 31 -6.04 -15.76 -12.98
C TYR A 31 -4.67 -16.13 -13.58
N LEU A 32 -4.57 -17.23 -14.34
CA LEU A 32 -3.32 -17.63 -14.99
C LEU A 32 -2.81 -16.60 -16.01
N LYS A 33 -3.71 -15.88 -16.69
CA LYS A 33 -3.36 -14.84 -17.66
C LYS A 33 -2.90 -13.53 -17.01
N MET A 34 -3.18 -13.32 -15.73
CA MET A 34 -2.81 -12.10 -15.02
C MET A 34 -1.33 -12.12 -14.65
N SER A 35 -0.64 -11.02 -14.88
CA SER A 35 0.77 -10.87 -14.47
C SER A 35 0.87 -10.84 -12.92
N PRO A 36 1.76 -11.66 -12.33
CA PRO A 36 1.91 -11.69 -10.89
C PRO A 36 2.55 -10.39 -10.36
N ARG A 37 2.11 -9.95 -9.18
CA ARG A 37 2.73 -8.86 -8.44
C ARG A 37 4.14 -9.28 -7.99
N LEU A 38 5.09 -8.35 -7.98
CA LEU A 38 6.46 -8.63 -7.51
C LEU A 38 6.49 -9.06 -6.02
N TYR A 39 5.54 -8.59 -5.23
CA TYR A 39 5.33 -9.01 -3.85
C TYR A 39 5.01 -10.50 -3.68
N LEU A 40 4.60 -11.22 -4.73
CA LEU A 40 4.42 -12.67 -4.68
C LEU A 40 5.70 -13.40 -4.29
N ASN A 41 6.87 -12.92 -4.72
CA ASN A 41 8.16 -13.50 -4.37
C ASN A 41 8.54 -13.35 -2.89
N ILE A 42 7.83 -12.49 -2.16
CA ILE A 42 7.99 -12.31 -0.71
C ILE A 42 6.87 -13.03 0.05
N PHE A 43 5.64 -12.97 -0.46
CA PHE A 43 4.47 -13.57 0.17
C PHE A 43 4.50 -15.09 0.12
N TYR A 44 4.87 -15.67 -1.03
CA TYR A 44 4.86 -17.12 -1.23
C TYR A 44 5.78 -17.89 -0.26
N PRO A 45 7.03 -17.46 0.01
CA PRO A 45 7.87 -18.10 1.03
C PRO A 45 7.24 -18.13 2.43
N LEU A 46 6.44 -17.13 2.81
CA LEU A 46 5.73 -17.11 4.09
C LEU A 46 4.63 -18.18 4.15
N ILE A 47 4.01 -18.49 3.01
CA ILE A 47 3.03 -19.58 2.91
C ILE A 47 3.74 -20.93 3.07
N LYS A 48 4.91 -21.10 2.51
CA LYS A 48 5.72 -22.32 2.62
C LYS A 48 6.32 -22.52 4.02
N SER A 49 6.54 -21.44 4.77
CA SER A 49 7.14 -21.52 6.10
C SER A 49 6.18 -22.14 7.12
N THR A 50 6.64 -23.20 7.76
CA THR A 50 5.93 -23.89 8.85
C THR A 50 6.45 -23.54 10.23
N ASN A 51 7.61 -22.87 10.31
CA ASN A 51 8.25 -22.45 11.57
C ASN A 51 8.67 -20.96 11.51
N PRO A 52 8.18 -20.10 12.40
CA PRO A 52 7.18 -20.39 13.44
C PRO A 52 5.79 -20.67 12.84
N ARG A 53 5.01 -21.51 13.58
CA ARG A 53 3.66 -21.88 13.15
C ARG A 53 2.70 -20.70 13.33
N ARG A 54 2.39 -20.04 12.22
CA ARG A 54 1.52 -18.85 12.15
C ARG A 54 0.67 -18.88 10.90
N ALA A 55 -0.56 -18.39 11.02
CA ALA A 55 -1.32 -18.02 9.82
C ALA A 55 -0.71 -16.77 9.17
N VAL A 56 -0.76 -16.71 7.86
CA VAL A 56 -0.36 -15.50 7.11
C VAL A 56 -1.59 -14.68 6.77
N ILE A 57 -1.59 -13.41 7.16
CA ILE A 57 -2.70 -12.49 6.91
C ILE A 57 -2.30 -11.49 5.82
N LEU A 58 -2.86 -11.66 4.64
CA LEU A 58 -2.66 -10.77 3.49
C LEU A 58 -3.63 -9.59 3.57
N MET A 59 -3.13 -8.42 3.93
CA MET A 59 -3.92 -7.20 4.06
C MET A 59 -3.57 -6.19 2.98
N GLY A 60 -4.49 -5.30 2.69
CA GLY A 60 -4.27 -4.20 1.76
C GLY A 60 -5.57 -3.61 1.23
N PRO A 61 -5.51 -2.49 0.53
CA PRO A 61 -6.70 -1.83 -0.01
C PRO A 61 -7.50 -2.76 -0.93
N ARG A 62 -8.73 -2.38 -1.23
CA ARG A 62 -9.52 -3.05 -2.28
C ARG A 62 -8.80 -2.94 -3.63
N ARG A 63 -8.96 -3.96 -4.49
CA ARG A 63 -8.47 -3.98 -5.89
C ARG A 63 -6.95 -3.94 -6.07
N VAL A 64 -6.14 -4.14 -5.02
CA VAL A 64 -4.67 -4.26 -5.16
C VAL A 64 -4.19 -5.63 -5.61
N GLY A 65 -5.10 -6.61 -5.79
CA GLY A 65 -4.79 -7.94 -6.28
C GLY A 65 -4.55 -8.99 -5.20
N LYS A 66 -5.15 -8.87 -3.99
CA LYS A 66 -5.04 -9.89 -2.92
C LYS A 66 -5.51 -11.27 -3.35
N THR A 67 -6.74 -11.35 -3.86
CA THR A 67 -7.33 -12.60 -4.39
C THR A 67 -6.46 -13.22 -5.49
N VAL A 68 -5.99 -12.40 -6.44
CA VAL A 68 -5.10 -12.84 -7.53
C VAL A 68 -3.79 -13.40 -6.96
N MET A 69 -3.20 -12.74 -5.97
CA MET A 69 -1.96 -13.20 -5.31
C MET A 69 -2.17 -14.54 -4.59
N MET A 70 -3.32 -14.76 -3.96
CA MET A 70 -3.67 -16.05 -3.35
C MET A 70 -3.78 -17.14 -4.41
N HIS A 71 -4.49 -16.89 -5.52
CA HIS A 71 -4.58 -17.86 -6.62
C HIS A 71 -3.22 -18.15 -7.27
N HIS A 72 -2.38 -17.14 -7.51
CA HIS A 72 -1.02 -17.36 -7.99
C HIS A 72 -0.17 -18.17 -6.99
N SER A 73 -0.38 -17.98 -5.68
CA SER A 73 0.28 -18.81 -4.65
C SER A 73 -0.20 -20.26 -4.70
N ILE A 74 -1.50 -20.49 -4.91
CA ILE A 74 -2.09 -21.82 -5.08
C ILE A 74 -1.48 -22.50 -6.33
N GLN A 75 -1.40 -21.79 -7.44
CA GLN A 75 -0.78 -22.32 -8.65
C GLN A 75 0.68 -22.74 -8.42
N LYS A 76 1.47 -21.90 -7.75
CA LYS A 76 2.86 -22.24 -7.41
C LYS A 76 2.96 -23.47 -6.49
N LEU A 77 2.06 -23.65 -5.52
CA LEU A 77 2.01 -24.86 -4.70
C LEU A 77 1.79 -26.11 -5.56
N ILE A 78 0.87 -26.04 -6.51
CA ILE A 78 0.58 -27.14 -7.46
C ILE A 78 1.80 -27.45 -8.33
N GLU A 79 2.42 -26.42 -8.91
CA GLU A 79 3.64 -26.55 -9.75
C GLU A 79 4.83 -27.16 -8.97
N GLU A 80 4.91 -26.91 -7.66
CA GLU A 80 5.90 -27.51 -6.76
C GLU A 80 5.51 -28.93 -6.28
N GLY A 81 4.44 -29.52 -6.81
CA GLY A 81 4.04 -30.90 -6.55
C GLY A 81 3.12 -31.09 -5.32
N ILE A 82 2.57 -30.04 -4.74
CA ILE A 82 1.53 -30.18 -3.72
C ILE A 82 0.25 -30.67 -4.42
N SER A 83 -0.31 -31.77 -3.90
CA SER A 83 -1.56 -32.30 -4.43
C SER A 83 -2.67 -31.24 -4.45
N PRO A 84 -3.37 -31.03 -5.56
CA PRO A 84 -4.49 -30.11 -5.64
C PRO A 84 -5.56 -30.34 -4.55
N HIS A 85 -5.79 -31.59 -4.15
CA HIS A 85 -6.71 -31.95 -3.05
C HIS A 85 -6.18 -31.61 -1.64
N ASN A 86 -4.93 -31.16 -1.53
CA ASN A 86 -4.38 -30.66 -0.25
C ASN A 86 -4.46 -29.14 -0.15
N ILE A 87 -5.12 -28.46 -1.09
CA ILE A 87 -5.29 -27.01 -1.13
C ILE A 87 -6.77 -26.68 -1.14
N ILE A 88 -7.22 -25.92 -0.14
CA ILE A 88 -8.60 -25.51 0.06
C ILE A 88 -8.67 -23.99 0.01
N TYR A 89 -9.58 -23.43 -0.78
CA TYR A 89 -9.86 -22.00 -0.84
C TYR A 89 -11.34 -21.76 -0.54
N ILE A 90 -11.63 -20.77 0.27
CA ILE A 90 -12.96 -20.40 0.72
C ILE A 90 -13.09 -18.87 0.68
N SER A 91 -13.98 -18.37 -0.17
CA SER A 91 -14.31 -16.93 -0.23
C SER A 91 -15.40 -16.60 0.80
N VAL A 92 -14.99 -16.10 1.97
CA VAL A 92 -15.89 -15.86 3.12
C VAL A 92 -16.99 -14.83 2.81
N GLU A 93 -16.80 -13.95 1.82
CA GLU A 93 -17.83 -13.00 1.39
C GLU A 93 -19.02 -13.66 0.68
N THR A 94 -18.89 -14.92 0.27
CA THR A 94 -19.95 -15.65 -0.43
C THR A 94 -21.21 -15.78 0.46
N PRO A 95 -22.38 -15.32 0.01
CA PRO A 95 -23.56 -15.20 0.87
C PRO A 95 -24.00 -16.51 1.53
N ILE A 96 -23.79 -17.66 0.87
CA ILE A 96 -24.14 -18.98 1.42
C ILE A 96 -23.30 -19.36 2.64
N TYR A 97 -22.10 -18.77 2.81
CA TYR A 97 -21.22 -19.01 3.97
C TYR A 97 -21.50 -18.07 5.14
N ASN A 98 -22.43 -17.13 4.99
CA ASN A 98 -22.72 -16.12 6.00
C ASN A 98 -23.14 -16.79 7.33
N LYS A 99 -22.49 -16.38 8.43
CA LYS A 99 -22.69 -16.89 9.79
C LYS A 99 -22.23 -18.34 10.02
N ILE A 100 -21.50 -18.95 9.09
CA ILE A 100 -20.88 -20.27 9.29
C ILE A 100 -19.47 -20.04 9.83
N LEU A 101 -19.08 -20.82 10.84
CA LEU A 101 -17.73 -20.76 11.42
C LEU A 101 -16.68 -21.22 10.40
N LEU A 102 -15.49 -20.63 10.47
CA LEU A 102 -14.36 -21.03 9.61
C LEU A 102 -14.03 -22.51 9.74
N GLU A 103 -14.05 -23.02 10.97
CA GLU A 103 -13.78 -24.43 11.24
C GLU A 103 -14.80 -25.36 10.58
N HIS A 104 -16.07 -25.00 10.62
CA HIS A 104 -17.10 -25.82 9.99
C HIS A 104 -16.95 -25.90 8.47
N LEU A 105 -16.69 -24.74 7.81
CA LEU A 105 -16.41 -24.70 6.38
C LEU A 105 -15.16 -25.53 6.01
N PHE A 106 -14.12 -25.44 6.83
CA PHE A 106 -12.90 -26.21 6.66
C PHE A 106 -13.13 -27.73 6.78
N LEU A 107 -13.84 -28.17 7.83
CA LEU A 107 -14.14 -29.58 8.03
C LEU A 107 -15.02 -30.16 6.91
N LEU A 108 -16.01 -29.39 6.45
CA LEU A 108 -16.85 -29.80 5.31
C LEU A 108 -16.05 -29.97 4.02
N ALA A 109 -15.06 -29.11 3.79
CA ALA A 109 -14.13 -29.27 2.68
C ALA A 109 -13.23 -30.51 2.84
N CYS A 110 -12.73 -30.79 4.05
CA CYS A 110 -11.97 -32.01 4.35
C CYS A 110 -12.79 -33.28 4.10
N ASP A 111 -14.03 -33.31 4.58
CA ASP A 111 -14.94 -34.45 4.36
C ASP A 111 -15.21 -34.65 2.86
N THR A 112 -15.44 -33.58 2.12
CA THR A 112 -15.64 -33.61 0.66
C THR A 112 -14.45 -34.23 -0.08
N LEU A 113 -13.24 -33.98 0.42
CA LEU A 113 -11.97 -34.44 -0.16
C LEU A 113 -11.46 -35.75 0.46
N ASN A 114 -12.19 -36.36 1.40
CA ASN A 114 -11.76 -37.52 2.20
C ASN A 114 -10.41 -37.28 2.89
N LYS A 115 -10.20 -36.10 3.49
CA LYS A 115 -8.98 -35.69 4.18
C LYS A 115 -9.13 -35.73 5.69
N ASN A 116 -8.09 -36.21 6.37
CA ASN A 116 -8.02 -36.16 7.83
C ASN A 116 -7.22 -34.92 8.30
N PRO A 117 -7.87 -33.88 8.83
CA PRO A 117 -7.20 -32.62 9.19
C PRO A 117 -6.19 -32.75 10.33
N LEU A 118 -6.23 -33.83 11.11
CA LEU A 118 -5.27 -34.07 12.20
C LEU A 118 -3.99 -34.79 11.73
N LYS A 119 -4.00 -35.38 10.53
CA LYS A 119 -2.90 -36.22 10.04
C LYS A 119 -2.24 -35.66 8.76
N GLU A 120 -2.98 -34.96 7.94
CA GLU A 120 -2.51 -34.52 6.62
C GLU A 120 -2.00 -33.07 6.64
N ASN A 121 -1.03 -32.80 5.77
CA ASN A 121 -0.54 -31.43 5.54
C ASN A 121 -1.42 -30.75 4.51
N LEU A 122 -2.14 -29.71 4.91
CA LEU A 122 -3.04 -28.96 4.07
C LEU A 122 -2.68 -27.48 4.04
N TYR A 123 -3.06 -26.81 2.94
CA TYR A 123 -3.03 -25.36 2.79
C TYR A 123 -4.47 -24.86 2.69
N VAL A 124 -4.86 -23.96 3.59
CA VAL A 124 -6.22 -23.43 3.65
C VAL A 124 -6.19 -21.92 3.49
N PHE A 125 -6.90 -21.43 2.49
CA PHE A 125 -6.97 -20.02 2.13
C PHE A 125 -8.38 -19.51 2.40
N TYR A 126 -8.51 -18.51 3.29
CA TYR A 126 -9.74 -17.76 3.54
C TYR A 126 -9.65 -16.38 2.91
N ASP A 127 -10.43 -16.12 1.88
CA ASP A 127 -10.45 -14.80 1.24
C ASP A 127 -11.55 -13.90 1.81
N GLU A 128 -11.27 -12.60 1.93
CA GLU A 128 -12.16 -11.57 2.46
C GLU A 128 -12.69 -11.89 3.86
N ILE A 129 -11.79 -12.30 4.77
CA ILE A 129 -12.11 -12.84 6.11
C ILE A 129 -12.87 -11.85 7.00
N GLN A 130 -12.82 -10.54 6.74
CA GLN A 130 -13.51 -9.50 7.52
C GLN A 130 -15.04 -9.59 7.44
N TYR A 131 -15.59 -10.36 6.52
CA TYR A 131 -17.04 -10.60 6.47
C TYR A 131 -17.51 -11.51 7.62
N LEU A 132 -16.60 -12.18 8.31
CA LEU A 132 -16.90 -12.95 9.51
C LEU A 132 -16.61 -12.13 10.78
N LYS A 133 -17.57 -12.10 11.71
CA LYS A 133 -17.34 -11.49 13.03
C LYS A 133 -16.42 -12.38 13.87
N ASN A 134 -15.51 -11.77 14.62
CA ASN A 134 -14.55 -12.47 15.51
C ASN A 134 -13.66 -13.49 14.78
N TRP A 135 -13.39 -13.26 13.49
CA TRP A 135 -12.56 -14.15 12.67
C TRP A 135 -11.17 -14.38 13.30
N GLU A 136 -10.64 -13.40 14.04
CA GLU A 136 -9.33 -13.47 14.71
C GLU A 136 -9.30 -14.60 15.75
N VAL A 137 -10.38 -14.73 16.53
CA VAL A 137 -10.52 -15.76 17.54
C VAL A 137 -10.66 -17.14 16.90
N GLU A 138 -11.48 -17.23 15.85
CA GLU A 138 -11.68 -18.47 15.10
C GLU A 138 -10.39 -18.93 14.40
N LEU A 139 -9.73 -18.03 13.68
CA LEU A 139 -8.48 -18.36 12.99
C LEU A 139 -7.37 -18.74 13.96
N LYS A 140 -7.28 -18.08 15.12
CA LYS A 140 -6.35 -18.44 16.19
C LYS A 140 -6.63 -19.86 16.70
N SER A 141 -7.89 -20.18 16.96
CA SER A 141 -8.30 -21.54 17.38
C SER A 141 -7.88 -22.58 16.35
N LEU A 142 -8.09 -22.33 15.06
CA LEU A 142 -7.66 -23.21 13.97
C LEU A 142 -6.15 -23.44 13.98
N VAL A 143 -5.36 -22.36 14.10
CA VAL A 143 -3.88 -22.44 14.16
C VAL A 143 -3.40 -23.25 15.37
N ASP A 144 -4.08 -23.13 16.51
CA ASP A 144 -3.72 -23.84 17.73
C ASP A 144 -4.11 -25.32 17.67
N THR A 145 -5.25 -25.65 17.05
CA THR A 145 -5.81 -27.02 16.97
C THR A 145 -5.12 -27.84 15.89
N TYR A 146 -5.00 -27.30 14.66
CA TYR A 146 -4.56 -28.07 13.48
C TYR A 146 -3.08 -27.80 13.14
N ARG A 147 -2.20 -28.61 13.74
CA ARG A 147 -0.75 -28.36 13.72
C ARG A 147 -0.08 -28.54 12.36
N ASN A 148 -0.64 -29.37 11.50
CA ASN A 148 -0.09 -29.70 10.18
C ASN A 148 -0.66 -28.83 9.06
N ILE A 149 -1.48 -27.84 9.41
CA ILE A 149 -2.19 -27.03 8.41
C ILE A 149 -1.59 -25.63 8.36
N LYS A 150 -1.34 -25.17 7.16
CA LYS A 150 -0.99 -23.79 6.90
C LYS A 150 -2.23 -22.99 6.54
N PHE A 151 -2.58 -22.06 7.40
CA PHE A 151 -3.67 -21.12 7.17
C PHE A 151 -3.16 -19.83 6.57
N VAL A 152 -3.87 -19.35 5.56
CA VAL A 152 -3.65 -18.07 4.89
C VAL A 152 -4.98 -17.35 4.85
N ALA A 153 -5.03 -16.10 5.22
CA ALA A 153 -6.25 -15.31 5.14
C ALA A 153 -5.99 -14.01 4.40
N SER A 154 -6.94 -13.52 3.62
CA SER A 154 -6.92 -12.18 3.10
C SER A 154 -7.98 -11.31 3.75
N GLY A 155 -7.72 -10.00 3.79
CA GLY A 155 -8.71 -9.06 4.28
C GLY A 155 -8.44 -7.63 3.82
N SER A 156 -9.52 -6.82 3.81
CA SER A 156 -9.40 -5.38 3.58
C SER A 156 -8.87 -4.67 4.84
N ALA A 157 -8.63 -3.36 4.74
CA ALA A 157 -8.21 -2.50 5.85
C ALA A 157 -9.01 -2.69 7.16
N ALA A 158 -10.29 -3.00 7.02
CA ALA A 158 -11.17 -3.29 8.14
C ALA A 158 -10.71 -4.47 9.00
N ALA A 159 -10.12 -5.48 8.39
CA ALA A 159 -9.57 -6.62 9.11
C ALA A 159 -8.37 -6.20 9.98
N GLU A 160 -7.53 -5.27 9.50
CA GLU A 160 -6.39 -4.76 10.25
C GLU A 160 -6.81 -4.01 11.51
N LEU A 161 -7.86 -3.19 11.43
CA LEU A 161 -8.32 -2.42 12.57
C LEU A 161 -8.94 -3.29 13.67
N LYS A 162 -9.74 -4.27 13.30
CA LYS A 162 -10.27 -5.24 14.25
C LYS A 162 -9.14 -5.99 14.96
N LYS A 163 -8.11 -6.37 14.20
CA LYS A 163 -6.95 -7.06 14.74
C LYS A 163 -6.15 -6.19 15.72
N ARG A 164 -6.02 -4.88 15.47
CA ARG A 164 -5.32 -3.95 16.39
C ARG A 164 -6.11 -3.70 17.67
N SER A 165 -7.44 -3.78 17.62
CA SER A 165 -8.28 -3.58 18.81
C SER A 165 -8.33 -4.78 19.73
N ASP A 166 -8.08 -5.98 19.21
CA ASP A 166 -8.13 -7.22 19.96
C ASP A 166 -6.75 -7.86 20.05
N GLU A 167 -6.13 -7.87 21.23
CA GLU A 167 -4.84 -8.52 21.50
C GLU A 167 -4.85 -10.06 21.27
N SER A 168 -5.99 -10.61 20.84
CA SER A 168 -6.24 -12.05 20.73
C SER A 168 -5.34 -12.79 19.74
N GLY A 169 -4.81 -12.10 18.71
CA GLY A 169 -3.98 -12.69 17.66
C GLY A 169 -2.47 -12.74 17.93
N ALA A 170 -2.00 -12.21 19.06
CA ALA A 170 -0.57 -12.07 19.34
C ALA A 170 0.19 -13.42 19.24
N GLY A 171 1.21 -13.45 18.40
CA GLY A 171 2.08 -14.62 18.21
C GLY A 171 1.51 -15.76 17.32
N ARG A 172 0.28 -15.63 16.81
CA ARG A 172 -0.34 -16.62 15.91
C ARG A 172 -0.44 -16.17 14.46
N PHE A 173 -0.20 -14.90 14.19
CA PHE A 173 -0.32 -14.33 12.87
C PHE A 173 0.99 -13.72 12.38
N THR A 174 1.24 -13.81 11.09
CA THR A 174 2.25 -13.06 10.35
C THR A 174 1.52 -12.17 9.38
N ASP A 175 1.62 -10.85 9.60
CA ASP A 175 0.94 -9.88 8.77
C ASP A 175 1.75 -9.59 7.53
N PHE A 176 1.09 -9.56 6.39
CA PHE A 176 1.67 -9.14 5.12
C PHE A 176 0.81 -8.06 4.50
N SER A 177 1.38 -6.87 4.33
CA SER A 177 0.67 -5.75 3.71
C SER A 177 1.01 -5.68 2.22
N LEU A 178 -0.03 -5.76 1.39
CA LEU A 178 0.07 -5.56 -0.06
C LEU A 178 -0.38 -4.13 -0.39
N PRO A 179 0.55 -3.21 -0.70
CA PRO A 179 0.20 -1.84 -1.03
C PRO A 179 -0.36 -1.73 -2.46
N PRO A 180 -0.90 -0.56 -2.85
CA PRO A 180 -1.06 -0.20 -4.25
C PRO A 180 0.25 -0.40 -5.03
N LEU A 181 0.19 -0.48 -6.34
CA LEU A 181 1.39 -0.61 -7.16
C LEU A 181 2.36 0.54 -6.90
N THR A 182 3.64 0.22 -6.70
CA THR A 182 4.71 1.20 -6.79
C THR A 182 4.99 1.54 -8.26
N PHE A 183 5.65 2.67 -8.52
CA PHE A 183 6.06 3.01 -9.88
C PHE A 183 7.04 1.99 -10.47
N TYR A 184 7.88 1.38 -9.62
CA TYR A 184 8.73 0.26 -10.00
C TYR A 184 7.93 -0.94 -10.50
N GLU A 185 6.90 -1.39 -9.76
CA GLU A 185 6.03 -2.48 -10.21
C GLU A 185 5.24 -2.10 -11.48
N TYR A 186 4.76 -0.86 -11.56
CA TYR A 186 4.05 -0.36 -12.73
C TYR A 186 4.91 -0.47 -14.00
N ILE A 187 6.17 -0.03 -13.95
CA ILE A 187 7.11 -0.13 -15.07
C ILE A 187 7.38 -1.59 -15.45
N HIS A 188 7.52 -2.48 -14.46
CA HIS A 188 7.67 -3.92 -14.70
C HIS A 188 6.43 -4.53 -15.37
N LEU A 189 5.24 -4.23 -14.87
CA LEU A 189 3.98 -4.77 -15.40
C LEU A 189 3.67 -4.24 -16.81
N LYS A 190 4.14 -3.05 -17.14
CA LYS A 190 4.04 -2.46 -18.50
C LYS A 190 5.20 -2.87 -19.42
N GLU A 191 6.12 -3.72 -18.94
CA GLU A 191 7.27 -4.25 -19.70
C GLU A 191 8.29 -3.16 -20.16
N TYR A 192 8.37 -2.04 -19.45
CA TYR A 192 9.30 -0.95 -19.72
C TYR A 192 10.57 -0.96 -18.84
N SER A 193 10.91 -2.09 -18.21
CA SER A 193 12.10 -2.17 -17.33
C SER A 193 13.42 -1.88 -18.04
N ASN A 194 13.47 -2.05 -19.37
CA ASN A 194 14.63 -1.74 -20.21
C ASN A 194 14.97 -0.24 -20.29
N LEU A 195 14.05 0.64 -19.89
CA LEU A 195 14.33 2.07 -19.78
C LEU A 195 15.31 2.39 -18.65
N MET A 196 15.47 1.51 -17.66
CA MET A 196 16.24 1.75 -16.44
C MET A 196 17.46 0.85 -16.38
N ILE A 197 18.65 1.43 -16.57
CA ILE A 197 19.93 0.69 -16.53
C ILE A 197 20.56 0.91 -15.15
N PRO A 198 20.82 -0.17 -14.37
CA PRO A 198 21.48 -0.03 -13.08
C PRO A 198 22.92 0.45 -13.24
N ILE A 199 23.30 1.42 -12.43
CA ILE A 199 24.67 1.93 -12.35
C ILE A 199 25.12 1.98 -10.88
N SER A 200 26.43 1.83 -10.66
CA SER A 200 27.00 2.03 -9.33
C SER A 200 27.22 3.53 -9.09
N HIS A 201 26.84 3.98 -7.92
CA HIS A 201 27.07 5.37 -7.49
C HIS A 201 27.32 5.42 -6.00
N ASP A 202 28.22 6.29 -5.57
CA ASP A 202 28.48 6.51 -4.14
C ASP A 202 27.53 7.59 -3.62
N TRP A 203 26.66 7.22 -2.71
CA TRP A 203 25.76 8.11 -1.99
C TRP A 203 26.21 8.19 -0.53
N ALA A 204 26.48 9.37 -0.02
CA ALA A 204 26.89 9.59 1.38
C ALA A 204 28.03 8.62 1.82
N ASN A 205 29.02 8.40 0.94
CA ASN A 205 30.17 7.49 1.12
C ASN A 205 29.79 6.00 1.25
N ALA A 206 28.63 5.59 0.78
CA ALA A 206 28.22 4.19 0.66
C ALA A 206 27.81 3.88 -0.80
N PRO A 207 28.16 2.67 -1.31
CA PRO A 207 27.70 2.26 -2.63
C PRO A 207 26.18 2.14 -2.63
N ALA A 208 25.54 2.88 -3.52
CA ALA A 208 24.10 2.85 -3.74
C ALA A 208 23.80 2.37 -5.15
N LYS A 209 22.84 1.47 -5.31
CA LYS A 209 22.30 1.11 -6.60
C LYS A 209 21.38 2.24 -7.06
N ILE A 210 21.78 2.95 -8.08
CA ILE A 210 20.96 3.93 -8.77
C ILE A 210 20.79 3.52 -10.23
N TYR A 211 19.98 4.27 -10.98
CA TYR A 211 19.67 3.94 -12.35
C TYR A 211 19.96 5.14 -13.27
N SER A 212 20.50 4.86 -14.45
CA SER A 212 20.47 5.75 -15.59
C SER A 212 19.21 5.46 -16.40
N CYS A 213 18.53 6.49 -16.85
CA CYS A 213 17.36 6.35 -17.72
C CYS A 213 17.80 6.52 -19.18
N VAL A 214 17.38 5.59 -20.05
CA VAL A 214 17.69 5.61 -21.49
C VAL A 214 16.88 6.70 -22.22
N ASP A 215 15.61 6.85 -21.83
CA ASP A 215 14.69 7.84 -22.39
C ASP A 215 13.86 8.46 -21.28
N ILE A 216 14.32 9.61 -20.80
CA ILE A 216 13.67 10.30 -19.69
C ILE A 216 12.31 10.88 -20.06
N ASN A 217 12.11 11.26 -21.31
CA ASN A 217 10.82 11.78 -21.76
C ASN A 217 9.78 10.66 -21.71
N LYS A 218 10.14 9.47 -22.21
CA LYS A 218 9.26 8.30 -22.13
C LYS A 218 8.97 7.88 -20.70
N LEU A 219 9.97 7.92 -19.81
CA LEU A 219 9.77 7.61 -18.39
C LEU A 219 8.85 8.63 -17.72
N ASN A 220 8.94 9.91 -18.06
CA ASN A 220 8.05 10.97 -17.56
C ASN A 220 6.61 10.80 -18.06
N GLU A 221 6.38 10.44 -19.33
CA GLU A 221 5.06 10.07 -19.82
C GLU A 221 4.45 8.92 -19.02
N LEU A 222 5.23 7.86 -18.76
CA LEU A 222 4.81 6.73 -17.97
C LEU A 222 4.57 7.10 -16.49
N PHE A 223 5.31 8.07 -15.97
CA PHE A 223 5.12 8.56 -14.60
C PHE A 223 3.81 9.35 -14.45
N ILE A 224 3.47 10.18 -15.44
CA ILE A 224 2.17 10.87 -15.50
C ILE A 224 1.02 9.86 -15.67
N ASP A 225 1.18 8.83 -16.52
CA ASP A 225 0.19 7.75 -16.65
C ASP A 225 0.04 6.98 -15.33
N TYR A 226 1.14 6.71 -14.62
CA TYR A 226 1.12 6.13 -13.27
C TYR A 226 0.38 7.01 -12.25
N ILE A 227 0.61 8.32 -12.24
CA ILE A 227 -0.08 9.25 -11.35
C ILE A 227 -1.59 9.16 -11.56
N ASN A 228 -2.04 9.09 -12.81
CA ASN A 228 -3.47 9.04 -13.13
C ASN A 228 -4.08 7.64 -12.95
N TYR A 229 -3.36 6.56 -13.28
CA TYR A 229 -3.94 5.23 -13.46
C TYR A 229 -3.14 4.09 -12.84
N GLY A 230 -1.92 4.35 -12.35
CA GLY A 230 -0.93 3.30 -12.05
C GLY A 230 -1.13 2.55 -10.74
N GLY A 231 -2.08 2.92 -9.91
CA GLY A 231 -2.18 2.38 -8.54
C GLY A 231 -2.77 0.98 -8.41
N TYR A 232 -3.57 0.57 -9.38
CA TYR A 232 -4.34 -0.67 -9.31
C TYR A 232 -4.10 -1.53 -10.55
N PRO A 233 -3.74 -2.83 -10.38
CA PRO A 233 -3.40 -3.70 -11.52
C PRO A 233 -4.47 -3.72 -12.61
N GLU A 234 -5.74 -3.82 -12.23
CA GLU A 234 -6.85 -3.88 -13.18
C GLU A 234 -6.96 -2.63 -14.07
N VAL A 235 -6.66 -1.46 -13.51
CA VAL A 235 -6.65 -0.19 -14.25
C VAL A 235 -5.47 -0.13 -15.22
N VAL A 236 -4.30 -0.67 -14.82
CA VAL A 236 -3.08 -0.68 -15.65
C VAL A 236 -3.27 -1.48 -16.93
N PHE A 237 -4.04 -2.57 -16.88
CA PHE A 237 -4.23 -3.51 -18.00
C PHE A 237 -5.51 -3.28 -18.81
N SER A 238 -6.40 -2.35 -18.40
CA SER A 238 -7.68 -2.13 -19.06
C SER A 238 -7.80 -0.72 -19.63
N ASP A 239 -7.65 -0.57 -20.92
CA ASP A 239 -7.87 0.72 -21.59
C ASP A 239 -9.31 1.20 -21.42
N LYS A 240 -10.29 0.30 -21.39
CA LYS A 240 -11.70 0.62 -21.11
C LYS A 240 -11.91 1.27 -19.75
N ILE A 241 -11.14 0.87 -18.73
CA ILE A 241 -11.18 1.48 -17.41
C ILE A 241 -10.52 2.86 -17.44
N LYS A 242 -9.43 3.02 -18.21
CA LYS A 242 -8.74 4.31 -18.38
C LYS A 242 -9.59 5.35 -19.09
N GLU A 243 -10.49 4.94 -19.98
CA GLU A 243 -11.45 5.84 -20.63
C GLU A 243 -12.45 6.45 -19.62
N ASN A 244 -12.76 5.73 -18.55
CA ASN A 244 -13.68 6.20 -17.49
C ASN A 244 -13.23 5.78 -16.09
N PRO A 245 -12.07 6.30 -15.59
CA PRO A 245 -11.51 5.89 -14.30
C PRO A 245 -12.41 6.25 -13.11
N GLY A 246 -13.21 7.33 -13.24
CA GLY A 246 -14.17 7.73 -12.22
C GLY A 246 -15.23 6.66 -11.97
N GLN A 247 -15.72 6.01 -13.01
CA GLN A 247 -16.71 4.94 -12.84
C GLN A 247 -16.14 3.72 -12.09
N PHE A 248 -14.93 3.31 -12.41
CA PHE A 248 -14.33 2.10 -11.83
C PHE A 248 -13.66 2.35 -10.47
N ILE A 249 -12.67 3.25 -10.42
CA ILE A 249 -11.92 3.51 -9.18
C ILE A 249 -12.86 4.12 -8.12
N ARG A 250 -13.73 5.05 -8.51
CA ARG A 250 -14.68 5.66 -7.58
C ARG A 250 -15.66 4.64 -7.04
N HIS A 251 -16.43 3.96 -7.89
CA HIS A 251 -17.48 3.03 -7.42
C HIS A 251 -16.92 1.80 -6.73
N ASP A 252 -15.87 1.18 -7.28
CA ASP A 252 -15.39 -0.11 -6.78
C ASP A 252 -14.39 0.01 -5.62
N ILE A 253 -13.76 1.17 -5.45
CA ILE A 253 -12.77 1.39 -4.41
C ILE A 253 -13.30 2.41 -3.41
N ILE A 254 -13.49 3.67 -3.83
CA ILE A 254 -13.79 4.78 -2.92
C ILE A 254 -15.19 4.61 -2.32
N ASP A 255 -16.23 4.51 -3.15
CA ASP A 255 -17.61 4.44 -2.67
C ASP A 255 -17.85 3.19 -1.82
N LYS A 256 -17.33 2.02 -2.21
CA LYS A 256 -17.47 0.80 -1.39
C LYS A 256 -16.83 0.95 -0.01
N VAL A 257 -15.66 1.61 0.08
CA VAL A 257 -15.01 1.85 1.37
C VAL A 257 -15.79 2.89 2.19
N LEU A 258 -16.13 4.03 1.59
CA LEU A 258 -16.75 5.15 2.32
C LEU A 258 -18.21 4.90 2.66
N LEU A 259 -19.00 4.29 1.73
CA LEU A 259 -20.44 4.15 1.87
C LEU A 259 -20.87 2.82 2.48
N ARG A 260 -19.99 1.82 2.51
CA ARG A 260 -20.32 0.47 3.00
C ARG A 260 -19.39 -0.02 4.10
N ASP A 261 -18.07 -0.08 3.81
CA ASP A 261 -17.14 -0.75 4.73
C ASP A 261 -16.94 0.04 6.02
N LEU A 262 -16.57 1.32 5.93
CA LEU A 262 -16.35 2.16 7.11
C LEU A 262 -17.61 2.38 7.94
N PRO A 263 -18.80 2.69 7.34
CA PRO A 263 -20.03 2.81 8.11
C PRO A 263 -20.44 1.51 8.83
N SER A 264 -20.30 0.37 8.16
CA SER A 264 -20.62 -0.94 8.76
C SER A 264 -19.73 -1.29 9.94
N LEU A 265 -18.44 -0.88 9.90
CA LEU A 265 -17.45 -1.20 10.92
C LEU A 265 -17.49 -0.27 12.12
N TYR A 266 -17.68 1.01 11.88
CA TYR A 266 -17.53 2.05 12.90
C TYR A 266 -18.86 2.69 13.31
N GLY A 267 -19.98 2.27 12.73
CA GLY A 267 -21.29 2.84 13.04
C GLY A 267 -21.38 4.31 12.60
N ILE A 268 -20.77 4.67 11.46
CA ILE A 268 -20.82 6.05 10.96
C ILE A 268 -22.24 6.31 10.47
N SER A 269 -22.90 7.28 11.07
CA SER A 269 -24.27 7.69 10.71
C SER A 269 -24.30 8.69 9.57
N ASP A 270 -23.33 9.61 9.52
CA ASP A 270 -23.24 10.62 8.47
C ASP A 270 -22.15 10.25 7.45
N VAL A 271 -22.55 9.47 6.46
CA VAL A 271 -21.70 9.01 5.37
C VAL A 271 -21.35 10.15 4.41
N GLN A 272 -22.25 11.13 4.26
CA GLN A 272 -22.02 12.27 3.36
C GLN A 272 -20.93 13.20 3.91
N GLU A 273 -20.91 13.41 5.23
CA GLU A 273 -19.89 14.17 5.91
C GLU A 273 -18.50 13.53 5.72
N LEU A 274 -18.39 12.20 5.86
CA LEU A 274 -17.16 11.45 5.61
C LEU A 274 -16.70 11.56 4.13
N ASN A 275 -17.64 11.43 3.19
CA ASN A 275 -17.33 11.51 1.75
C ASN A 275 -16.88 12.92 1.35
N SER A 276 -17.54 13.97 1.87
CA SER A 276 -17.15 15.36 1.62
C SER A 276 -15.75 15.66 2.18
N LEU A 277 -15.46 15.18 3.38
CA LEU A 277 -14.12 15.29 3.99
C LEU A 277 -13.06 14.60 3.13
N PHE A 278 -13.32 13.37 2.68
CA PHE A 278 -12.38 12.64 1.83
C PHE A 278 -12.15 13.34 0.49
N THR A 279 -13.22 13.82 -0.15
CA THR A 279 -13.13 14.55 -1.43
C THR A 279 -12.30 15.82 -1.31
N MET A 280 -12.47 16.57 -0.23
CA MET A 280 -11.68 17.77 0.06
C MET A 280 -10.20 17.41 0.27
N ILE A 281 -9.90 16.36 1.07
CA ILE A 281 -8.53 15.88 1.28
C ILE A 281 -7.91 15.41 -0.05
N ALA A 282 -8.66 14.70 -0.86
CA ALA A 282 -8.17 14.19 -2.15
C ALA A 282 -7.83 15.32 -3.14
N TYR A 283 -8.61 16.39 -3.14
CA TYR A 283 -8.35 17.58 -3.96
C TYR A 283 -7.06 18.28 -3.52
N HIS A 284 -6.80 18.35 -2.21
CA HIS A 284 -5.67 19.02 -1.59
C HIS A 284 -4.61 18.04 -1.06
N SER A 285 -4.38 16.90 -1.76
CA SER A 285 -3.35 15.94 -1.38
C SER A 285 -1.98 16.62 -1.31
N GLY A 286 -1.25 16.44 -0.20
CA GLY A 286 0.04 17.11 0.05
C GLY A 286 -0.08 18.47 0.73
N ALA A 287 -1.26 19.06 0.80
CA ALA A 287 -1.44 20.33 1.49
C ALA A 287 -1.28 20.19 3.02
N GLN A 288 -0.84 21.26 3.63
CA GLN A 288 -0.75 21.37 5.08
C GLN A 288 -2.11 21.70 5.70
N PHE A 289 -2.53 20.88 6.66
CA PHE A 289 -3.77 21.02 7.40
C PHE A 289 -3.54 21.26 8.89
N SER A 290 -4.56 21.85 9.55
CA SER A 290 -4.78 21.76 10.99
C SER A 290 -6.21 21.24 11.24
N TYR A 291 -6.46 20.68 12.41
CA TYR A 291 -7.82 20.25 12.76
C TYR A 291 -8.81 21.42 12.76
N GLU A 292 -8.34 22.63 13.07
CA GLU A 292 -9.13 23.86 13.02
C GLU A 292 -9.56 24.19 11.58
N ARG A 293 -8.59 24.17 10.66
CA ARG A 293 -8.82 24.43 9.24
C ARG A 293 -9.76 23.37 8.65
N LEU A 294 -9.46 22.11 8.87
CA LEU A 294 -10.30 21.01 8.39
C LEU A 294 -11.74 21.10 8.91
N SER A 295 -11.91 21.41 10.21
CA SER A 295 -13.25 21.57 10.80
C SER A 295 -14.03 22.73 10.17
N LYS A 296 -13.36 23.84 9.93
CA LYS A 296 -13.99 25.03 9.32
C LYS A 296 -14.39 24.77 7.85
N GLU A 297 -13.53 24.13 7.08
CA GLU A 297 -13.73 23.91 5.64
C GLU A 297 -14.71 22.75 5.37
N SER A 298 -14.68 21.67 6.18
CA SER A 298 -15.55 20.51 6.02
C SER A 298 -16.89 20.60 6.75
N GLY A 299 -17.01 21.48 7.74
CA GLY A 299 -18.16 21.53 8.66
C GLY A 299 -18.15 20.45 9.74
N VAL A 300 -17.19 19.50 9.70
CA VAL A 300 -17.11 18.36 10.62
C VAL A 300 -16.51 18.80 11.97
N GLN A 301 -17.10 18.36 13.08
CA GLN A 301 -16.56 18.64 14.41
C GLN A 301 -15.17 18.02 14.63
N LYS A 302 -14.25 18.71 15.35
CA LYS A 302 -12.87 18.26 15.55
C LYS A 302 -12.73 16.86 16.14
N THR A 303 -13.61 16.45 17.04
CA THR A 303 -13.61 15.11 17.65
C THR A 303 -13.95 14.03 16.62
N THR A 304 -14.92 14.31 15.76
CA THR A 304 -15.31 13.44 14.64
C THR A 304 -14.23 13.39 13.57
N LEU A 305 -13.62 14.53 13.22
CA LEU A 305 -12.52 14.61 12.25
C LEU A 305 -11.35 13.67 12.63
N LYS A 306 -10.93 13.66 13.88
CA LYS A 306 -9.85 12.77 14.34
C LYS A 306 -10.20 11.30 14.10
N LYS A 307 -11.44 10.92 14.35
CA LYS A 307 -11.93 9.55 14.09
C LYS A 307 -11.95 9.25 12.60
N TYR A 308 -12.50 10.16 11.79
CA TYR A 308 -12.59 9.99 10.34
C TYR A 308 -11.22 9.90 9.68
N ILE A 309 -10.25 10.73 10.07
CA ILE A 309 -8.87 10.65 9.58
C ILE A 309 -8.26 9.28 9.93
N ASN A 310 -8.42 8.81 11.17
CA ASN A 310 -7.94 7.49 11.54
C ASN A 310 -8.61 6.36 10.74
N TYR A 311 -9.91 6.48 10.47
CA TYR A 311 -10.64 5.48 9.67
C TYR A 311 -10.20 5.48 8.20
N LEU A 312 -9.97 6.66 7.63
CA LEU A 312 -9.47 6.80 6.26
C LEU A 312 -8.02 6.28 6.12
N GLU A 313 -7.15 6.53 7.12
CA GLU A 313 -5.80 5.94 7.14
C GLU A 313 -5.86 4.41 7.23
N ALA A 314 -6.68 3.90 8.12
CA ALA A 314 -6.86 2.47 8.29
C ALA A 314 -7.50 1.79 7.06
N ALA A 315 -8.31 2.53 6.31
CA ALA A 315 -8.85 2.10 5.02
C ALA A 315 -7.84 2.19 3.86
N PHE A 316 -6.60 2.58 4.13
CA PHE A 316 -5.57 2.82 3.11
C PHE A 316 -6.01 3.83 2.02
N LEU A 317 -6.81 4.82 2.37
CA LEU A 317 -7.18 5.90 1.45
C LEU A 317 -6.25 7.10 1.56
N ILE A 318 -5.82 7.42 2.78
CA ILE A 318 -4.93 8.53 3.07
C ILE A 318 -3.76 8.11 3.97
N LYS A 319 -2.75 8.97 4.04
CA LYS A 319 -1.65 8.89 5.00
C LYS A 319 -1.36 10.26 5.58
N VAL A 320 -1.31 10.33 6.91
CA VAL A 320 -0.91 11.55 7.63
C VAL A 320 0.61 11.58 7.78
N VAL A 321 1.22 12.67 7.31
CA VAL A 321 2.65 12.94 7.48
C VAL A 321 2.83 14.07 8.48
N ARG A 322 3.61 13.80 9.50
CA ARG A 322 3.79 14.70 10.62
C ARG A 322 4.89 15.73 10.36
N ARG A 323 4.78 16.86 10.99
CA ARG A 323 5.73 17.96 10.88
C ARG A 323 6.91 17.81 11.85
N THR A 324 8.07 18.31 11.44
CA THR A 324 9.21 18.60 12.31
C THR A 324 9.62 20.07 12.17
N ASP A 325 10.42 20.59 13.11
CA ASP A 325 10.99 21.94 13.04
C ASP A 325 12.28 21.97 12.19
N ASP A 326 12.93 23.13 12.17
CA ASP A 326 14.20 23.35 11.46
C ASP A 326 15.40 22.58 12.06
N THR A 327 15.26 22.02 13.26
CA THR A 327 16.24 21.14 13.92
C THR A 327 15.84 19.66 13.91
N ALA A 328 14.83 19.32 13.10
CA ALA A 328 14.25 17.99 12.97
C ALA A 328 13.63 17.43 14.27
N LYS A 329 13.34 18.29 15.25
CA LYS A 329 12.64 17.89 16.48
C LYS A 329 11.14 17.78 16.24
N SER A 330 10.56 16.74 16.80
CA SER A 330 9.12 16.53 16.79
C SER A 330 8.43 17.51 17.73
N TYR A 331 7.27 18.01 17.32
CA TYR A 331 6.44 18.84 18.18
C TYR A 331 5.68 17.97 19.19
N GLN A 332 5.68 18.34 20.46
CA GLN A 332 4.90 17.62 21.49
C GLN A 332 3.37 17.72 21.25
N ARG A 333 2.91 18.82 20.67
CA ARG A 333 1.52 19.03 20.23
C ARG A 333 1.52 19.42 18.76
N GLU A 334 1.26 18.44 17.91
CA GLU A 334 1.16 18.67 16.49
C GLU A 334 -0.17 19.37 16.17
N SER A 335 -0.09 20.65 15.83
CA SER A 335 -1.24 21.43 15.35
C SER A 335 -1.39 21.40 13.83
N GLN A 336 -0.34 21.01 13.13
CA GLN A 336 -0.26 21.00 11.67
C GLN A 336 0.34 19.68 11.18
N PHE A 337 -0.19 19.19 10.06
CA PHE A 337 0.24 17.96 9.38
C PHE A 337 -0.12 18.04 7.89
N LYS A 338 0.57 17.26 7.06
CA LYS A 338 0.18 17.04 5.66
C LYS A 338 -0.63 15.75 5.56
N ILE A 339 -1.57 15.70 4.63
CA ILE A 339 -2.31 14.49 4.29
C ILE A 339 -2.10 14.18 2.83
N TYR A 340 -1.66 12.96 2.54
CA TYR A 340 -1.51 12.46 1.18
C TYR A 340 -2.50 11.34 0.91
N LEU A 341 -2.95 11.23 -0.32
CA LEU A 341 -3.57 10.00 -0.81
C LEU A 341 -2.53 8.86 -0.77
N THR A 342 -2.95 7.65 -0.44
CA THR A 342 -2.05 6.48 -0.49
C THR A 342 -1.77 6.02 -1.91
N ASN A 343 -2.51 6.55 -2.86
CA ASN A 343 -2.32 6.35 -4.29
C ASN A 343 -2.79 7.58 -5.05
N PRO A 344 -1.96 8.19 -5.92
CA PRO A 344 -2.34 9.39 -6.65
C PRO A 344 -3.54 9.17 -7.59
N SER A 345 -3.74 7.94 -8.12
CA SER A 345 -4.87 7.65 -9.03
C SER A 345 -6.25 7.76 -8.38
N LEU A 346 -6.33 7.81 -7.04
CA LEU A 346 -7.59 8.12 -6.34
C LEU A 346 -8.10 9.52 -6.67
N ARG A 347 -7.18 10.49 -6.92
CA ARG A 347 -7.58 11.84 -7.35
C ARG A 347 -8.19 11.82 -8.75
N CYS A 348 -7.60 11.09 -9.68
CA CYS A 348 -8.11 10.95 -11.05
C CYS A 348 -9.54 10.36 -11.09
N ALA A 349 -9.88 9.53 -10.09
CA ALA A 349 -11.22 8.96 -9.97
C ALA A 349 -12.29 9.96 -9.50
N LEU A 350 -11.89 11.01 -8.81
CA LEU A 350 -12.80 12.04 -8.26
C LEU A 350 -12.82 13.30 -9.11
N PHE A 351 -11.73 13.55 -9.84
CA PHE A 351 -11.48 14.74 -10.64
C PHE A 351 -10.94 14.34 -12.02
N GLU A 352 -10.67 15.30 -12.87
CA GLU A 352 -10.08 15.03 -14.17
C GLU A 352 -8.62 14.56 -14.05
N PRO A 353 -8.17 13.71 -14.99
CA PRO A 353 -6.76 13.36 -15.14
C PRO A 353 -5.90 14.60 -15.31
N ILE A 354 -4.69 14.56 -14.76
CA ILE A 354 -3.71 15.65 -14.91
C ILE A 354 -2.69 15.35 -16.00
N ASN A 355 -2.16 16.42 -16.60
CA ASN A 355 -1.03 16.38 -17.51
C ASN A 355 0.09 17.30 -16.99
N GLU A 356 1.21 17.35 -17.70
CA GLU A 356 2.40 18.12 -17.31
C GLU A 356 2.17 19.62 -17.17
N ASN A 357 1.13 20.17 -17.79
CA ASN A 357 0.81 21.60 -17.80
C ASN A 357 -0.23 21.99 -16.74
N ASN A 358 -0.79 21.02 -16.01
CA ASN A 358 -1.75 21.32 -14.96
C ASN A 358 -1.06 21.99 -13.77
N PRO A 359 -1.66 23.04 -13.17
CA PRO A 359 -1.10 23.68 -11.98
C PRO A 359 -0.84 22.73 -10.81
N GLU A 360 -1.67 21.70 -10.68
CA GLU A 360 -1.63 20.71 -9.58
C GLU A 360 -0.59 19.61 -9.80
N ILE A 361 0.16 19.60 -10.91
CA ILE A 361 1.14 18.55 -11.21
C ILE A 361 2.19 18.42 -10.12
N GLY A 362 2.64 19.53 -9.52
CA GLY A 362 3.61 19.53 -8.43
C GLY A 362 3.13 18.75 -7.21
N ASP A 363 1.91 19.02 -6.76
CA ASP A 363 1.29 18.36 -5.59
C ASP A 363 1.08 16.85 -5.86
N MET A 364 0.74 16.50 -7.08
CA MET A 364 0.51 15.10 -7.45
C MET A 364 1.82 14.33 -7.63
N VAL A 365 2.87 14.96 -8.11
CA VAL A 365 4.24 14.43 -8.14
C VAL A 365 4.74 14.20 -6.70
N GLU A 366 4.57 15.17 -5.81
CA GLU A 366 4.91 15.01 -4.39
C GLU A 366 4.13 13.85 -3.77
N THR A 367 2.81 13.77 -4.01
CA THR A 367 1.97 12.63 -3.57
C THR A 367 2.51 11.31 -4.13
N ALA A 368 2.82 11.24 -5.42
CA ALA A 368 3.34 10.03 -6.05
C ALA A 368 4.68 9.58 -5.45
N VAL A 369 5.57 10.50 -5.12
CA VAL A 369 6.84 10.19 -4.44
C VAL A 369 6.58 9.66 -3.03
N TYR A 370 5.73 10.32 -2.25
CA TYR A 370 5.40 9.86 -0.90
C TYR A 370 4.79 8.47 -0.89
N THR A 371 3.95 8.12 -1.88
CA THR A 371 3.33 6.80 -1.95
C THR A 371 4.33 5.66 -2.15
N GLN A 372 5.51 5.91 -2.73
CA GLN A 372 6.58 4.91 -2.84
C GLN A 372 7.18 4.55 -1.47
N TRP A 373 7.11 5.47 -0.51
CA TRP A 373 7.67 5.31 0.82
C TRP A 373 6.70 4.70 1.84
N PHE A 374 5.38 4.90 1.68
CA PHE A 374 4.39 4.50 2.68
C PHE A 374 4.39 3.01 3.06
N PRO A 375 4.72 2.07 2.17
CA PRO A 375 4.79 0.66 2.55
C PRO A 375 5.99 0.31 3.44
N ARG A 376 7.00 1.18 3.52
CA ARG A 376 8.23 0.92 4.29
C ARG A 376 7.96 1.01 5.78
N GLN A 377 8.50 0.03 6.52
CA GLN A 377 8.44 0.02 7.98
C GLN A 377 9.80 0.45 8.56
N GLY A 378 9.77 1.01 9.78
CA GLY A 378 10.99 1.38 10.52
C GLY A 378 11.60 2.73 10.18
N ASN A 379 11.21 3.38 9.09
CA ASN A 379 11.64 4.73 8.76
C ASN A 379 10.52 5.72 9.03
N GLU A 380 10.78 6.70 9.87
CA GLU A 380 9.83 7.79 10.08
C GLU A 380 10.09 8.90 9.07
N ILE A 381 9.15 9.08 8.14
CA ILE A 381 9.19 10.15 7.15
C ILE A 381 8.35 11.30 7.67
N ARG A 382 8.94 12.49 7.64
CA ARG A 382 8.30 13.74 8.01
C ARG A 382 8.52 14.80 6.94
N TYR A 383 7.89 15.96 7.09
CA TYR A 383 8.29 17.18 6.41
C TYR A 383 8.77 18.19 7.45
N ALA A 384 9.72 19.02 7.06
CA ALA A 384 10.16 20.11 7.93
C ALA A 384 9.45 21.41 7.54
N ASN A 385 8.89 22.10 8.52
CA ASN A 385 8.30 23.40 8.31
C ASN A 385 8.49 24.25 9.56
N TRP A 386 9.01 25.47 9.40
CA TRP A 386 9.32 26.34 10.51
C TRP A 386 9.01 27.80 10.22
N ARG A 387 8.77 28.54 11.29
CA ARG A 387 8.66 29.99 11.27
C ARG A 387 9.30 30.57 12.53
N GLN A 388 10.42 31.26 12.37
CA GLN A 388 11.15 31.93 13.47
C GLN A 388 11.32 33.41 13.12
N GLY A 389 10.49 34.26 13.70
CA GLY A 389 10.47 35.69 13.39
C GLY A 389 10.14 35.94 11.91
N LYS A 390 11.11 36.48 11.17
CA LYS A 390 10.99 36.74 9.71
C LYS A 390 11.44 35.55 8.84
N GLN A 391 12.09 34.54 9.43
CA GLN A 391 12.54 33.36 8.72
C GLN A 391 11.44 32.30 8.71
N GLN A 392 11.09 31.84 7.53
CA GLN A 392 10.19 30.72 7.31
C GLN A 392 10.76 29.83 6.21
N GLY A 393 10.50 28.53 6.31
CA GLY A 393 10.95 27.59 5.31
C GLY A 393 10.24 26.25 5.44
N GLU A 394 10.36 25.47 4.37
CA GLU A 394 9.85 24.13 4.30
C GLU A 394 10.88 23.25 3.57
N VAL A 395 10.97 21.97 3.95
CA VAL A 395 11.63 20.90 3.22
C VAL A 395 10.60 19.80 3.04
N ASP A 396 10.38 19.38 1.81
CA ASP A 396 9.26 18.54 1.42
C ASP A 396 9.30 17.17 2.12
N MET A 397 10.48 16.52 2.22
CA MET A 397 10.63 15.22 2.84
C MET A 397 11.91 15.10 3.65
N VAL A 398 11.79 14.60 4.88
CA VAL A 398 12.90 14.40 5.82
C VAL A 398 12.81 12.99 6.42
N GLY A 399 13.87 12.21 6.33
CA GLY A 399 14.00 10.93 7.03
C GLY A 399 14.66 11.12 8.39
N LEU A 400 13.99 10.66 9.45
CA LEU A 400 14.50 10.72 10.81
C LEU A 400 15.06 9.36 11.25
N ASP A 401 16.26 9.39 11.82
CA ASP A 401 16.76 8.31 12.66
C ASP A 401 16.02 8.38 14.00
N ILE A 402 15.15 7.39 14.22
CA ILE A 402 14.30 7.34 15.43
C ILE A 402 15.14 7.28 16.71
N SER A 403 16.30 6.61 16.68
CA SER A 403 17.16 6.43 17.84
C SER A 403 17.92 7.70 18.23
N ARG A 404 18.34 8.48 17.24
CA ARG A 404 19.14 9.70 17.41
C ARG A 404 18.32 10.98 17.36
N GLN A 405 17.07 10.90 16.91
CA GLN A 405 16.16 12.04 16.67
C GLN A 405 16.85 13.13 15.80
N LYS A 406 17.57 12.66 14.76
CA LYS A 406 18.27 13.53 13.81
C LYS A 406 17.89 13.16 12.39
N PRO A 407 17.84 14.13 11.47
CA PRO A 407 17.66 13.83 10.07
C PRO A 407 18.93 13.15 9.52
N PHE A 408 18.74 12.10 8.73
CA PHE A 408 19.84 11.44 8.04
C PHE A 408 19.77 11.64 6.53
N TRP A 409 18.64 12.07 5.98
CA TRP A 409 18.49 12.55 4.62
C TRP A 409 17.36 13.56 4.51
N ALA A 410 17.44 14.40 3.48
CA ALA A 410 16.43 15.37 3.10
C ALA A 410 16.24 15.37 1.59
N VAL A 411 14.99 15.49 1.15
CA VAL A 411 14.61 15.54 -0.26
C VAL A 411 13.69 16.73 -0.50
N GLU A 412 14.02 17.50 -1.51
CA GLU A 412 13.15 18.55 -2.05
C GLU A 412 12.52 18.03 -3.35
N ILE A 413 11.20 17.93 -3.39
CA ILE A 413 10.48 17.33 -4.51
C ILE A 413 10.02 18.39 -5.48
N LYS A 414 10.57 18.39 -6.70
CA LYS A 414 10.27 19.38 -7.74
C LYS A 414 10.00 18.69 -9.07
N TRP A 415 8.99 19.16 -9.76
CA TRP A 415 8.72 18.86 -11.18
C TRP A 415 9.24 20.00 -12.04
N SER A 416 10.55 20.28 -11.98
CA SER A 416 11.18 21.38 -12.69
C SER A 416 12.70 21.25 -12.69
N ASP A 417 13.35 21.63 -13.79
CA ASP A 417 14.81 21.70 -13.92
C ASP A 417 15.41 23.05 -13.45
N MET A 418 14.57 23.99 -13.00
CA MET A 418 14.99 25.34 -12.61
C MET A 418 16.05 25.31 -11.52
N TYR A 419 15.85 24.50 -10.49
CA TYR A 419 16.76 24.44 -9.34
C TYR A 419 18.11 23.76 -9.66
N TYR A 420 18.17 22.93 -10.69
CA TYR A 420 19.44 22.41 -11.20
C TYR A 420 20.28 23.54 -11.80
N ASN A 421 19.64 24.46 -12.52
CA ASN A 421 20.31 25.60 -13.11
C ASN A 421 20.60 26.71 -12.10
N HIS A 422 19.77 26.87 -11.08
CA HIS A 422 19.84 27.89 -10.05
C HIS A 422 19.81 27.31 -8.63
N PRO A 423 20.82 26.52 -8.20
CA PRO A 423 20.82 25.84 -6.88
C PRO A 423 20.78 26.81 -5.69
N GLY A 424 21.24 28.06 -5.88
CA GLY A 424 21.16 29.11 -4.85
C GLY A 424 19.74 29.48 -4.43
N ASP A 425 18.71 29.12 -5.20
CA ASP A 425 17.31 29.37 -4.86
C ASP A 425 16.74 28.33 -3.86
N LEU A 426 17.48 27.25 -3.58
CA LEU A 426 17.16 26.25 -2.56
C LEU A 426 17.42 26.75 -1.13
N LYS A 427 16.93 27.95 -0.79
CA LYS A 427 17.23 28.65 0.46
C LYS A 427 16.77 27.87 1.70
N SER A 428 15.56 27.29 1.65
CA SER A 428 15.01 26.49 2.75
C SER A 428 15.83 25.24 2.98
N LEU A 429 16.12 24.47 1.93
CA LEU A 429 16.92 23.25 2.01
C LEU A 429 18.33 23.57 2.55
N ASN A 430 19.00 24.59 2.01
CA ASN A 430 20.33 24.99 2.46
C ASN A 430 20.34 25.36 3.95
N TYR A 431 19.37 26.16 4.42
CA TYR A 431 19.23 26.53 5.83
C TYR A 431 19.00 25.29 6.70
N PHE A 432 18.12 24.37 6.29
CA PHE A 432 17.86 23.13 7.01
C PHE A 432 19.11 22.23 7.10
N MET A 433 19.88 22.13 6.02
CA MET A 433 21.15 21.40 5.99
C MET A 433 22.16 22.00 6.96
N ASP A 434 22.29 23.33 7.02
CA ASP A 434 23.18 24.02 7.98
C ASP A 434 22.80 23.74 9.42
N ARG A 435 21.51 23.84 9.75
CA ARG A 435 20.99 23.61 11.10
C ARG A 435 21.21 22.19 11.59
N ASN A 436 21.25 21.23 10.69
CA ASN A 436 21.36 19.79 11.01
C ASN A 436 22.74 19.20 10.65
N SER A 437 23.71 20.04 10.26
CA SER A 437 25.06 19.61 9.86
C SER A 437 25.07 18.55 8.73
N MET A 438 24.12 18.65 7.81
CA MET A 438 24.00 17.74 6.68
C MET A 438 24.95 18.16 5.55
N GLN A 439 25.64 17.18 4.95
CA GLN A 439 26.57 17.41 3.84
C GLN A 439 25.96 17.10 2.47
N ASP A 440 24.90 16.30 2.45
CA ASP A 440 24.25 15.83 1.24
C ASP A 440 22.74 15.99 1.35
N ALA A 441 22.10 16.37 0.25
CA ALA A 441 20.63 16.35 0.08
C ALA A 441 20.28 15.99 -1.37
N LEU A 442 19.03 15.57 -1.59
CA LEU A 442 18.51 15.29 -2.93
C LEU A 442 17.47 16.34 -3.32
N VAL A 443 17.51 16.75 -4.57
CA VAL A 443 16.47 17.60 -5.20
C VAL A 443 16.00 16.90 -6.46
N THR A 444 14.70 16.69 -6.59
CA THR A 444 14.19 16.12 -7.83
C THR A 444 14.08 17.16 -8.93
N THR A 445 14.15 16.69 -10.17
CA THR A 445 14.09 17.47 -11.39
C THR A 445 13.09 16.84 -12.37
N THR A 446 12.86 17.46 -13.51
CA THR A 446 12.09 16.83 -14.58
C THR A 446 12.99 15.94 -15.45
N THR A 447 14.15 16.47 -15.90
CA THR A 447 15.01 15.74 -16.86
C THR A 447 16.48 15.70 -16.48
N LEU A 448 16.99 16.66 -15.73
CA LEU A 448 18.41 16.84 -15.47
C LEU A 448 18.89 16.03 -14.26
N SER A 449 20.07 15.45 -14.39
CA SER A 449 20.77 14.72 -13.32
C SER A 449 22.17 15.29 -13.09
N GLY A 450 22.65 15.20 -11.88
CA GLY A 450 24.05 15.56 -11.56
C GLY A 450 24.22 15.97 -10.11
N ILE A 451 25.44 16.40 -9.78
CA ILE A 451 25.78 16.91 -8.46
C ILE A 451 26.21 18.36 -8.59
N LYS A 452 25.71 19.21 -7.73
CA LYS A 452 26.10 20.62 -7.63
C LYS A 452 26.60 20.91 -6.21
N ASP A 453 27.59 21.79 -6.13
CA ASP A 453 28.00 22.35 -4.83
C ASP A 453 27.08 23.53 -4.46
N LEU A 454 26.61 23.53 -3.23
CA LEU A 454 25.86 24.63 -2.64
C LEU A 454 26.48 24.98 -1.27
N ASN A 455 27.37 25.96 -1.27
CA ASN A 455 28.08 26.42 -0.07
C ASN A 455 28.86 25.29 0.65
N GLY A 456 29.59 24.47 -0.11
CA GLY A 456 30.36 23.34 0.39
C GLY A 456 29.57 22.09 0.70
N LYS A 457 28.29 22.03 0.35
CA LYS A 457 27.41 20.85 0.48
C LYS A 457 27.07 20.30 -0.90
N LYS A 458 26.91 18.99 -0.99
CA LYS A 458 26.56 18.29 -2.22
C LYS A 458 25.05 18.20 -2.38
N ILE A 459 24.52 18.77 -3.43
CA ILE A 459 23.12 18.60 -3.82
C ILE A 459 23.08 17.65 -5.01
N HIS A 460 22.45 16.52 -4.80
CA HIS A 460 22.23 15.49 -5.81
C HIS A 460 20.93 15.80 -6.54
N PHE A 461 20.98 15.97 -7.84
CA PHE A 461 19.81 16.19 -8.68
C PHE A 461 19.49 14.93 -9.47
N MET A 462 18.22 14.54 -9.48
CA MET A 462 17.73 13.34 -10.16
C MET A 462 16.31 13.56 -10.67
N PRO A 463 15.97 13.13 -11.91
CA PRO A 463 14.59 13.17 -12.37
C PRO A 463 13.66 12.44 -11.42
N VAL A 464 12.52 13.05 -11.11
CA VAL A 464 11.59 12.52 -10.09
C VAL A 464 11.04 11.14 -10.46
N ALA A 465 10.85 10.86 -11.75
CA ALA A 465 10.44 9.54 -12.22
C ALA A 465 11.50 8.47 -11.92
N CYS A 466 12.80 8.79 -12.10
CA CYS A 466 13.90 7.90 -11.71
C CYS A 466 13.92 7.70 -10.19
N TYR A 467 13.76 8.77 -9.43
CA TYR A 467 13.71 8.69 -7.96
C TYR A 467 12.55 7.81 -7.48
N ALA A 468 11.35 8.00 -8.01
CA ALA A 468 10.17 7.18 -7.67
C ALA A 468 10.40 5.69 -8.00
N TYR A 469 11.02 5.39 -9.15
CA TYR A 469 11.38 4.03 -9.53
C TYR A 469 12.33 3.39 -8.51
N ILE A 470 13.43 4.08 -8.16
CA ILE A 470 14.44 3.61 -7.20
C ILE A 470 13.82 3.39 -5.82
N VAL A 471 13.02 4.33 -5.34
CA VAL A 471 12.35 4.18 -4.03
C VAL A 471 11.37 3.02 -4.06
N GLY A 472 10.62 2.83 -5.14
CA GLY A 472 9.70 1.70 -5.31
C GLY A 472 10.43 0.35 -5.25
N GLU A 473 11.56 0.20 -5.94
CA GLU A 473 12.40 -1.00 -5.86
C GLU A 473 12.92 -1.24 -4.43
N ASN A 474 13.50 -0.20 -3.82
CA ASN A 474 14.05 -0.28 -2.47
C ASN A 474 12.98 -0.65 -1.44
N THR A 475 11.74 -0.21 -1.64
CA THR A 475 10.61 -0.55 -0.77
C THR A 475 10.30 -2.04 -0.82
N ILE A 476 10.28 -2.64 -2.01
CA ILE A 476 10.10 -4.08 -2.18
C ILE A 476 11.27 -4.85 -1.55
N ASN A 477 12.51 -4.42 -1.79
CA ASN A 477 13.70 -5.07 -1.22
C ASN A 477 13.73 -4.98 0.31
N GLN A 478 13.33 -3.84 0.89
CA GLN A 478 13.22 -3.71 2.34
C GLN A 478 12.13 -4.63 2.92
N THR A 479 10.99 -4.74 2.23
CA THR A 479 9.93 -5.68 2.62
C THR A 479 10.48 -7.11 2.63
N LYS A 480 11.26 -7.49 1.62
CA LYS A 480 11.93 -8.80 1.58
C LYS A 480 12.83 -9.03 2.80
N THR A 481 13.70 -8.07 3.10
CA THR A 481 14.61 -8.14 4.27
C THR A 481 13.84 -8.22 5.60
N GLN A 482 12.71 -7.51 5.74
CA GLN A 482 11.86 -7.53 6.93
C GLN A 482 11.36 -8.94 7.26
N TYR A 483 11.10 -9.77 6.27
CA TYR A 483 10.68 -11.17 6.45
C TYR A 483 11.85 -12.16 6.45
N GLY A 484 13.11 -11.69 6.42
CA GLY A 484 14.30 -12.53 6.47
C GLY A 484 14.54 -13.33 5.19
N LEU A 485 14.13 -12.79 4.04
CA LEU A 485 14.22 -13.41 2.72
C LEU A 485 15.30 -12.76 1.85
#